data_51335a1771108d6ba191d943e1ee7339
#
_entry.id   51335a1771108d6ba191d943e1ee7339
#
_cell.length_a   1.000
_cell.length_b   1.000
_cell.length_c   1.000
_cell.angle_alpha   90.00
_cell.angle_beta   90.00
_cell.angle_gamma   90.00
#
_symmetry.space_group_name_H-M   'P 1'
#
loop_
_entity.id
_entity.type
_entity.pdbx_description
1 polymer ?
#
loop_
_entity_poly.entity_id
_entity_poly.type
_entity_poly.pdbx_seq_one_letter_code
_entity_poly.pdbx_strand_id
1 'polypeptide(L)'
;DFKNIIFMSTPDEEQSATFLDNLQSIFKIGSGELTNIPFLRHIARFSKPVILSTGMGYLSEVEHAIETLCNAGLSLDMITVLHATTNYPTEPKDVNLLAMRTIAQAFPGVNVGYSDHTNGIEIPIAAVALGAKVIEKHFTLDKMMCGPDHKASLEPQELKHMVTAIRSTELALGNGWKIPTDVEMQNRNIVRKSIVASKPIVAGTIITSDMLEIKRPGSGISPSRWDEVVGSVAKKDYQIGELI
;
A
#
# COMPACT_ATOMS: atom_id res chain seq x y z
N ASP A 1 21.32 9.06 -20.07
CA ASP A 1 20.35 7.98 -19.95
C ASP A 1 19.12 8.26 -20.81
N PHE A 2 18.98 7.56 -21.95
CA PHE A 2 18.00 7.89 -23.00
C PHE A 2 16.54 7.70 -22.58
N LYS A 3 16.30 7.01 -21.44
CA LYS A 3 14.96 6.61 -20.97
C LYS A 3 14.61 7.07 -19.56
N ASN A 4 15.48 7.81 -18.90
CA ASN A 4 15.34 8.16 -17.47
C ASN A 4 15.11 6.95 -16.56
N ILE A 5 15.77 5.83 -16.85
CA ILE A 5 15.73 4.60 -16.06
C ILE A 5 17.08 4.45 -15.38
N ILE A 6 17.05 4.21 -14.06
CA ILE A 6 18.26 3.94 -13.29
C ILE A 6 18.76 2.54 -13.66
N PHE A 7 20.02 2.45 -14.08
CA PHE A 7 20.68 1.17 -14.23
C PHE A 7 21.12 0.64 -12.88
N MET A 8 20.90 -0.66 -12.68
CA MET A 8 21.36 -1.40 -11.50
C MET A 8 21.65 -2.84 -11.90
N SER A 9 22.74 -3.39 -11.40
CA SER A 9 23.09 -4.81 -11.50
C SER A 9 23.37 -5.38 -10.12
N THR A 10 23.06 -6.65 -9.90
CA THR A 10 23.34 -7.36 -8.66
C THR A 10 24.73 -7.98 -8.75
N PRO A 11 25.72 -7.56 -7.94
CA PRO A 11 26.99 -8.25 -7.84
C PRO A 11 26.89 -9.48 -6.95
N ASP A 12 27.58 -10.54 -7.32
CA ASP A 12 27.65 -11.79 -6.54
C ASP A 12 29.01 -11.98 -5.85
N GLU A 13 29.94 -11.01 -6.03
CA GLU A 13 31.29 -11.04 -5.45
C GLU A 13 31.87 -9.62 -5.32
N GLU A 14 32.96 -9.48 -4.52
CA GLU A 14 33.58 -8.19 -4.22
C GLU A 14 34.17 -7.51 -5.46
N GLN A 15 34.75 -8.26 -6.43
CA GLN A 15 35.33 -7.69 -7.64
C GLN A 15 34.26 -7.08 -8.54
N SER A 16 33.15 -7.80 -8.75
CA SER A 16 31.98 -7.30 -9.49
C SER A 16 31.39 -6.08 -8.80
N ALA A 17 31.28 -6.08 -7.48
CA ALA A 17 30.77 -4.94 -6.73
C ALA A 17 31.66 -3.70 -6.91
N THR A 18 32.97 -3.86 -6.84
CA THR A 18 33.95 -2.79 -7.05
C THR A 18 33.89 -2.23 -8.47
N PHE A 19 33.70 -3.10 -9.47
CA PHE A 19 33.50 -2.67 -10.86
C PHE A 19 32.22 -1.86 -11.02
N LEU A 20 31.11 -2.35 -10.44
CA LEU A 20 29.79 -1.71 -10.53
C LEU A 20 29.70 -0.39 -9.77
N ASP A 21 30.56 -0.14 -8.81
CA ASP A 21 30.53 1.11 -8.01
C ASP A 21 30.57 2.36 -8.87
N ASN A 22 31.32 2.34 -9.98
CA ASN A 22 31.40 3.48 -10.90
C ASN A 22 30.23 3.58 -11.89
N LEU A 23 29.37 2.55 -11.97
CA LEU A 23 28.32 2.44 -12.98
C LEU A 23 26.92 2.63 -12.43
N GLN A 24 26.73 2.41 -11.14
CA GLN A 24 25.40 2.46 -10.49
C GLN A 24 25.40 3.27 -9.21
N SER A 25 24.25 3.83 -8.88
CA SER A 25 24.05 4.66 -7.68
C SER A 25 23.40 3.90 -6.51
N ILE A 26 22.97 2.68 -6.70
CA ILE A 26 22.28 1.84 -5.73
C ILE A 26 22.83 0.41 -5.89
N PHE A 27 23.04 -0.31 -4.79
CA PHE A 27 23.39 -1.72 -4.83
C PHE A 27 22.21 -2.62 -4.53
N LYS A 28 22.01 -3.66 -5.35
CA LYS A 28 21.11 -4.77 -5.06
C LYS A 28 21.93 -5.93 -4.50
N ILE A 29 21.45 -6.48 -3.39
CA ILE A 29 22.02 -7.69 -2.76
C ILE A 29 20.99 -8.80 -2.84
N GLY A 30 21.35 -9.91 -3.47
CA GLY A 30 20.49 -11.09 -3.61
C GLY A 30 20.26 -11.82 -2.29
N SER A 31 19.20 -12.63 -2.21
CA SER A 31 18.87 -13.40 -1.01
C SER A 31 19.97 -14.38 -0.58
N GLY A 32 20.74 -14.89 -1.53
CA GLY A 32 21.89 -15.78 -1.25
C GLY A 32 22.99 -15.11 -0.42
N GLU A 33 23.08 -13.78 -0.51
CA GLU A 33 24.11 -13.00 0.18
C GLU A 33 23.65 -12.45 1.55
N LEU A 34 22.44 -12.76 2.01
CA LEU A 34 21.87 -12.24 3.26
C LEU A 34 22.80 -12.51 4.46
N THR A 35 23.43 -13.67 4.51
CA THR A 35 24.33 -14.09 5.60
C THR A 35 25.82 -13.93 5.28
N ASN A 36 26.15 -13.38 4.09
CA ASN A 36 27.52 -13.14 3.67
C ASN A 36 28.06 -11.83 4.27
N ILE A 37 28.38 -11.88 5.57
CA ILE A 37 28.83 -10.71 6.36
C ILE A 37 30.04 -10.00 5.74
N PRO A 38 31.08 -10.69 5.23
CA PRO A 38 32.20 -10.00 4.56
C PRO A 38 31.73 -9.19 3.34
N PHE A 39 30.88 -9.77 2.52
CA PHE A 39 30.34 -9.10 1.34
C PHE A 39 29.45 -7.90 1.69
N LEU A 40 28.57 -8.03 2.69
CA LEU A 40 27.76 -6.92 3.18
C LEU A 40 28.63 -5.73 3.65
N ARG A 41 29.71 -6.01 4.37
CA ARG A 41 30.69 -4.99 4.79
C ARG A 41 31.38 -4.36 3.59
N HIS A 42 31.71 -5.14 2.57
CA HIS A 42 32.33 -4.63 1.35
C HIS A 42 31.39 -3.65 0.61
N ILE A 43 30.14 -4.03 0.40
CA ILE A 43 29.13 -3.18 -0.24
C ILE A 43 28.91 -1.87 0.55
N ALA A 44 28.83 -1.94 1.88
CA ALA A 44 28.57 -0.77 2.70
C ALA A 44 29.67 0.32 2.56
N ARG A 45 30.93 -0.06 2.25
CA ARG A 45 32.05 0.88 2.04
C ARG A 45 31.83 1.83 0.87
N PHE A 46 30.98 1.49 -0.09
CA PHE A 46 30.65 2.37 -1.21
C PHE A 46 29.72 3.53 -0.81
N SER A 47 29.16 3.49 0.41
CA SER A 47 28.29 4.56 0.97
C SER A 47 27.12 4.91 0.05
N LYS A 48 26.55 3.90 -0.63
CA LYS A 48 25.39 4.01 -1.52
C LYS A 48 24.17 3.29 -0.94
N PRO A 49 22.95 3.68 -1.30
CA PRO A 49 21.75 2.95 -0.91
C PRO A 49 21.81 1.47 -1.31
N VAL A 50 21.24 0.62 -0.47
CA VAL A 50 21.25 -0.83 -0.64
C VAL A 50 19.81 -1.35 -0.65
N ILE A 51 19.51 -2.25 -1.59
CA ILE A 51 18.30 -3.05 -1.65
C ILE A 51 18.69 -4.50 -1.34
N LEU A 52 18.26 -5.00 -0.17
CA LEU A 52 18.62 -6.31 0.37
C LEU A 52 17.41 -7.27 0.28
N SER A 53 17.52 -8.35 -0.49
CA SER A 53 16.51 -9.41 -0.52
C SER A 53 16.72 -10.42 0.61
N THR A 54 15.60 -10.96 1.15
CA THR A 54 15.59 -11.78 2.37
C THR A 54 14.97 -13.17 2.17
N GLY A 55 14.92 -13.66 0.93
CA GLY A 55 14.46 -15.03 0.66
C GLY A 55 15.24 -16.06 1.47
N MET A 56 14.58 -17.10 1.98
CA MET A 56 15.12 -18.16 2.84
C MET A 56 15.60 -17.71 4.23
N GLY A 57 15.59 -16.38 4.52
CA GLY A 57 16.12 -15.83 5.76
C GLY A 57 15.12 -15.85 6.92
N TYR A 58 15.64 -16.10 8.12
CA TYR A 58 14.94 -15.81 9.37
C TYR A 58 15.05 -14.33 9.72
N LEU A 59 14.11 -13.80 10.53
CA LEU A 59 14.10 -12.40 10.95
C LEU A 59 15.41 -12.00 11.66
N SER A 60 16.00 -12.89 12.45
CA SER A 60 17.30 -12.68 13.11
C SER A 60 18.48 -12.56 12.14
N GLU A 61 18.41 -13.20 10.98
CA GLU A 61 19.44 -13.07 9.94
C GLU A 61 19.29 -11.72 9.22
N VAL A 62 18.04 -11.25 9.02
CA VAL A 62 17.77 -9.91 8.49
C VAL A 62 18.28 -8.84 9.46
N GLU A 63 18.06 -9.00 10.76
CA GLU A 63 18.60 -8.11 11.80
C GLU A 63 20.13 -8.03 11.71
N HIS A 64 20.80 -9.18 11.69
CA HIS A 64 22.27 -9.24 11.63
C HIS A 64 22.82 -8.62 10.34
N ALA A 65 22.12 -8.77 9.21
CA ALA A 65 22.53 -8.13 7.96
C ALA A 65 22.39 -6.60 8.03
N ILE A 66 21.26 -6.09 8.56
CA ILE A 66 21.03 -4.65 8.76
C ILE A 66 22.09 -4.06 9.70
N GLU A 67 22.33 -4.70 10.85
CA GLU A 67 23.37 -4.28 11.79
C GLU A 67 24.75 -4.26 11.15
N THR A 68 25.06 -5.28 10.33
CA THR A 68 26.34 -5.33 9.62
C THR A 68 26.51 -4.16 8.65
N LEU A 69 25.48 -3.81 7.88
CA LEU A 69 25.49 -2.68 6.97
C LEU A 69 25.62 -1.36 7.73
N CYS A 70 24.88 -1.20 8.84
CA CYS A 70 24.93 0.01 9.67
C CYS A 70 26.28 0.17 10.36
N ASN A 71 26.85 -0.89 10.94
CA ASN A 71 28.17 -0.88 11.57
C ASN A 71 29.30 -0.59 10.57
N ALA A 72 29.06 -0.85 9.29
CA ALA A 72 29.99 -0.53 8.21
C ALA A 72 29.78 0.89 7.60
N GLY A 73 28.80 1.67 8.13
CA GLY A 73 28.65 3.11 7.83
C GLY A 73 27.36 3.51 7.12
N LEU A 74 26.44 2.59 6.79
CA LEU A 74 25.15 2.98 6.20
C LEU A 74 24.15 3.39 7.29
N SER A 75 23.33 4.40 7.00
CA SER A 75 22.16 4.74 7.82
C SER A 75 20.94 3.87 7.43
N LEU A 76 20.00 3.70 8.36
CA LEU A 76 18.82 2.84 8.16
C LEU A 76 17.96 3.27 6.95
N ASP A 77 17.84 4.56 6.70
CA ASP A 77 17.10 5.13 5.56
C ASP A 77 17.73 4.82 4.20
N MET A 78 19.03 4.47 4.17
CA MET A 78 19.72 3.98 2.98
C MET A 78 19.47 2.49 2.70
N ILE A 79 18.83 1.76 3.62
CA ILE A 79 18.58 0.33 3.49
C ILE A 79 17.13 0.10 3.13
N THR A 80 16.89 -0.63 2.03
CA THR A 80 15.59 -1.17 1.66
C THR A 80 15.63 -2.69 1.77
N VAL A 81 14.78 -3.26 2.59
CA VAL A 81 14.67 -4.70 2.78
C VAL A 81 13.51 -5.24 1.94
N LEU A 82 13.79 -6.18 1.04
CA LEU A 82 12.74 -6.85 0.26
C LEU A 82 12.36 -8.17 0.91
N HIS A 83 11.10 -8.31 1.31
CA HIS A 83 10.56 -9.65 1.53
C HIS A 83 10.54 -10.42 0.21
N ALA A 84 10.94 -11.67 0.22
CA ALA A 84 11.01 -12.52 -0.96
C ALA A 84 10.78 -13.99 -0.60
N THR A 85 10.24 -14.76 -1.54
CA THR A 85 10.21 -16.23 -1.49
C THR A 85 11.05 -16.77 -2.63
N THR A 86 12.08 -17.56 -2.31
CA THR A 86 13.00 -18.13 -3.31
C THR A 86 12.42 -19.42 -3.89
N ASN A 87 11.43 -19.26 -4.77
CA ASN A 87 10.81 -20.32 -5.57
C ASN A 87 10.28 -19.71 -6.88
N TYR A 88 10.50 -20.35 -8.04
CA TYR A 88 10.27 -19.78 -9.36
C TYR A 88 9.46 -20.73 -10.26
N PRO A 89 8.13 -20.50 -10.47
CA PRO A 89 7.30 -19.49 -9.82
C PRO A 89 6.94 -19.83 -8.38
N THR A 90 6.66 -18.80 -7.56
CA THR A 90 6.12 -18.96 -6.21
C THR A 90 4.61 -19.14 -6.26
N GLU A 91 4.09 -20.12 -5.54
CA GLU A 91 2.64 -20.27 -5.34
C GLU A 91 2.12 -19.21 -4.35
N PRO A 92 0.93 -18.65 -4.55
CA PRO A 92 0.39 -17.59 -3.67
C PRO A 92 0.34 -17.96 -2.17
N LYS A 93 0.12 -19.24 -1.83
CA LYS A 93 0.10 -19.73 -0.44
C LYS A 93 1.45 -19.60 0.27
N ASP A 94 2.55 -19.57 -0.49
CA ASP A 94 3.93 -19.55 0.02
C ASP A 94 4.51 -18.11 0.08
N VAL A 95 3.76 -17.10 -0.38
CA VAL A 95 4.21 -15.69 -0.47
C VAL A 95 4.34 -15.01 0.88
N ASN A 96 3.36 -15.17 1.77
CA ASN A 96 3.32 -14.55 3.11
C ASN A 96 3.58 -13.03 3.12
N LEU A 97 2.81 -12.24 2.36
CA LEU A 97 2.99 -10.78 2.30
C LEU A 97 2.98 -10.07 3.67
N LEU A 98 2.32 -10.67 4.68
CA LEU A 98 2.30 -10.08 6.02
C LEU A 98 3.68 -10.03 6.68
N ALA A 99 4.65 -10.84 6.21
CA ALA A 99 6.04 -10.75 6.67
C ALA A 99 6.67 -9.38 6.42
N MET A 100 6.21 -8.64 5.40
CA MET A 100 6.63 -7.25 5.17
C MET A 100 6.31 -6.35 6.37
N ARG A 101 5.13 -6.53 6.99
CA ARG A 101 4.74 -5.78 8.20
C ARG A 101 5.61 -6.15 9.39
N THR A 102 5.94 -7.42 9.53
CA THR A 102 6.84 -7.90 10.58
C THR A 102 8.22 -7.25 10.43
N ILE A 103 8.78 -7.21 9.23
CA ILE A 103 10.05 -6.54 8.93
C ILE A 103 9.96 -5.04 9.25
N ALA A 104 8.91 -4.36 8.79
CA ALA A 104 8.73 -2.92 9.03
C ALA A 104 8.59 -2.56 10.52
N GLN A 105 7.95 -3.44 11.31
CA GLN A 105 7.78 -3.25 12.75
C GLN A 105 9.06 -3.58 13.53
N ALA A 106 9.81 -4.61 13.11
CA ALA A 106 11.04 -5.01 13.75
C ALA A 106 12.17 -4.00 13.53
N PHE A 107 12.22 -3.37 12.35
CA PHE A 107 13.30 -2.48 11.95
C PHE A 107 12.78 -1.08 11.55
N PRO A 108 12.30 -0.28 12.51
CA PRO A 108 11.82 1.06 12.21
C PRO A 108 12.97 1.94 11.67
N GLY A 109 12.71 2.60 10.54
CA GLY A 109 13.70 3.42 9.83
C GLY A 109 14.24 2.81 8.55
N VAL A 110 14.11 1.48 8.34
CA VAL A 110 14.39 0.82 7.06
C VAL A 110 13.19 0.97 6.12
N ASN A 111 13.46 1.07 4.83
CA ASN A 111 12.41 0.93 3.83
C ASN A 111 12.10 -0.56 3.60
N VAL A 112 10.83 -0.87 3.37
CA VAL A 112 10.40 -2.25 3.06
C VAL A 112 9.82 -2.32 1.66
N GLY A 113 10.16 -3.37 0.93
CA GLY A 113 9.66 -3.68 -0.38
C GLY A 113 9.37 -5.17 -0.54
N TYR A 114 9.10 -5.58 -1.76
CA TYR A 114 8.77 -6.97 -2.09
C TYR A 114 9.45 -7.40 -3.39
N SER A 115 10.14 -8.54 -3.37
CA SER A 115 10.69 -9.21 -4.55
C SER A 115 9.76 -10.37 -4.91
N ASP A 116 9.10 -10.24 -6.07
CA ASP A 116 8.01 -11.11 -6.49
C ASP A 116 8.45 -12.15 -7.53
N HIS A 117 8.18 -13.41 -7.23
CA HIS A 117 8.39 -14.55 -8.12
C HIS A 117 7.08 -15.29 -8.46
N THR A 118 5.92 -14.70 -8.13
CA THR A 118 4.62 -15.27 -8.50
C THR A 118 4.30 -15.04 -9.98
N ASN A 119 3.35 -15.79 -10.52
CA ASN A 119 2.77 -15.45 -11.81
C ASN A 119 1.80 -14.27 -11.66
N GLY A 120 1.64 -13.47 -12.74
CA GLY A 120 0.69 -12.36 -12.76
C GLY A 120 1.17 -11.10 -12.06
N ILE A 121 0.25 -10.20 -11.76
CA ILE A 121 0.52 -8.85 -11.25
C ILE A 121 -0.20 -8.55 -9.93
N GLU A 122 -1.05 -9.46 -9.45
CA GLU A 122 -1.93 -9.26 -8.30
C GLU A 122 -1.15 -9.11 -7.00
N ILE A 123 -0.12 -9.93 -6.83
CA ILE A 123 0.69 -9.96 -5.59
C ILE A 123 1.53 -8.69 -5.44
N PRO A 124 2.26 -8.20 -6.47
CA PRO A 124 2.94 -6.91 -6.39
C PRO A 124 2.01 -5.74 -6.07
N ILE A 125 0.80 -5.70 -6.64
CA ILE A 125 -0.19 -4.67 -6.34
C ILE A 125 -0.61 -4.74 -4.85
N ALA A 126 -0.87 -5.95 -4.34
CA ALA A 126 -1.18 -6.15 -2.94
C ALA A 126 -0.04 -5.75 -2.00
N ALA A 127 1.22 -6.04 -2.39
CA ALA A 127 2.40 -5.62 -1.65
C ALA A 127 2.50 -4.09 -1.53
N VAL A 128 2.21 -3.36 -2.61
CA VAL A 128 2.16 -1.88 -2.58
C VAL A 128 1.04 -1.40 -1.64
N ALA A 129 -0.13 -2.01 -1.68
CA ALA A 129 -1.23 -1.68 -0.76
C ALA A 129 -0.85 -1.96 0.72
N LEU A 130 0.07 -2.88 0.98
CA LEU A 130 0.63 -3.17 2.30
C LEU A 130 1.83 -2.28 2.67
N GLY A 131 2.25 -1.37 1.79
CA GLY A 131 3.28 -0.37 2.06
C GLY A 131 4.64 -0.64 1.42
N ALA A 132 4.75 -1.58 0.47
CA ALA A 132 5.99 -1.77 -0.28
C ALA A 132 6.41 -0.49 -1.00
N LYS A 133 7.67 -0.08 -0.79
CA LYS A 133 8.30 1.08 -1.45
C LYS A 133 9.03 0.69 -2.73
N VAL A 134 9.46 -0.56 -2.82
CA VAL A 134 10.16 -1.14 -3.97
C VAL A 134 9.48 -2.45 -4.32
N ILE A 135 9.23 -2.64 -5.60
CA ILE A 135 8.80 -3.93 -6.18
C ILE A 135 9.89 -4.39 -7.13
N GLU A 136 10.36 -5.61 -6.92
CA GLU A 136 11.25 -6.32 -7.84
C GLU A 136 10.46 -7.42 -8.53
N LYS A 137 10.63 -7.57 -9.83
CA LYS A 137 9.90 -8.56 -10.63
C LYS A 137 10.74 -8.98 -11.83
N HIS A 138 10.80 -10.27 -12.11
CA HIS A 138 11.41 -10.79 -13.32
C HIS A 138 10.68 -10.30 -14.58
N PHE A 139 11.47 -9.98 -15.60
CA PHE A 139 10.98 -9.46 -16.89
C PHE A 139 11.57 -10.26 -18.04
N THR A 140 10.75 -10.55 -19.05
CA THR A 140 11.17 -11.26 -20.27
C THR A 140 10.51 -10.66 -21.50
N LEU A 141 11.07 -10.89 -22.65
CA LEU A 141 10.44 -10.55 -23.91
C LEU A 141 9.41 -11.60 -24.34
N ASP A 142 9.60 -12.85 -23.92
CA ASP A 142 8.70 -13.98 -24.23
C ASP A 142 8.86 -15.07 -23.16
N LYS A 143 7.75 -15.45 -22.52
CA LYS A 143 7.70 -16.52 -21.51
C LYS A 143 8.02 -17.91 -22.05
N MET A 144 7.93 -18.08 -23.37
CA MET A 144 8.23 -19.36 -24.03
C MET A 144 9.71 -19.53 -24.34
N MET A 145 10.56 -18.54 -24.05
CA MET A 145 12.01 -18.67 -24.21
C MET A 145 12.57 -19.76 -23.31
N CYS A 146 13.67 -20.37 -23.76
CA CYS A 146 14.36 -21.38 -22.99
C CYS A 146 15.16 -20.76 -21.82
N GLY A 147 14.87 -21.20 -20.60
CA GLY A 147 15.52 -20.72 -19.37
C GLY A 147 14.63 -20.88 -18.16
N PRO A 148 15.19 -20.85 -16.94
CA PRO A 148 14.46 -21.17 -15.73
C PRO A 148 13.41 -20.08 -15.35
N ASP A 149 13.71 -18.80 -15.58
CA ASP A 149 12.96 -17.68 -15.01
C ASP A 149 11.86 -17.11 -15.91
N HIS A 150 11.91 -17.42 -17.23
CA HIS A 150 10.98 -16.85 -18.21
C HIS A 150 9.50 -17.09 -17.85
N LYS A 151 9.17 -18.26 -17.31
CA LYS A 151 7.80 -18.64 -16.94
C LYS A 151 7.24 -17.80 -15.78
N ALA A 152 8.08 -17.35 -14.86
CA ALA A 152 7.72 -16.52 -13.72
C ALA A 152 7.83 -15.01 -14.02
N SER A 153 8.37 -14.65 -15.19
CA SER A 153 8.61 -13.27 -15.61
C SER A 153 7.37 -12.60 -16.16
N LEU A 154 7.36 -11.26 -16.17
CA LEU A 154 6.36 -10.48 -16.88
C LEU A 154 6.84 -10.14 -18.28
N GLU A 155 5.95 -10.21 -19.27
CA GLU A 155 6.15 -9.66 -20.60
C GLU A 155 5.89 -8.14 -20.63
N PRO A 156 6.31 -7.41 -21.70
CA PRO A 156 6.22 -5.95 -21.73
C PRO A 156 4.82 -5.38 -21.45
N GLN A 157 3.77 -6.00 -21.96
CA GLN A 157 2.40 -5.54 -21.72
C GLN A 157 1.95 -5.81 -20.28
N GLU A 158 2.32 -6.95 -19.71
CA GLU A 158 2.01 -7.27 -18.31
C GLU A 158 2.74 -6.32 -17.35
N LEU A 159 4.01 -5.99 -17.62
CA LEU A 159 4.77 -5.00 -16.85
C LEU A 159 4.10 -3.62 -16.91
N LYS A 160 3.66 -3.20 -18.08
CA LYS A 160 2.91 -1.94 -18.25
C LYS A 160 1.63 -1.95 -17.45
N HIS A 161 0.87 -3.05 -17.48
CA HIS A 161 -0.37 -3.18 -16.70
C HIS A 161 -0.09 -3.16 -15.20
N MET A 162 0.95 -3.88 -14.74
CA MET A 162 1.36 -3.86 -13.33
C MET A 162 1.69 -2.45 -12.86
N VAL A 163 2.53 -1.71 -13.59
CA VAL A 163 2.90 -0.34 -13.23
C VAL A 163 1.68 0.57 -13.19
N THR A 164 0.79 0.48 -14.19
CA THR A 164 -0.45 1.27 -14.23
C THR A 164 -1.35 0.97 -13.04
N ALA A 165 -1.54 -0.32 -12.71
CA ALA A 165 -2.36 -0.75 -11.57
C ALA A 165 -1.74 -0.31 -10.24
N ILE A 166 -0.41 -0.40 -10.08
CA ILE A 166 0.30 0.10 -8.90
C ILE A 166 0.06 1.60 -8.72
N ARG A 167 0.23 2.42 -9.76
CA ARG A 167 -0.01 3.87 -9.67
C ARG A 167 -1.46 4.21 -9.31
N SER A 168 -2.41 3.47 -9.85
CA SER A 168 -3.83 3.62 -9.48
C SER A 168 -4.08 3.24 -8.01
N THR A 169 -3.44 2.19 -7.54
CA THR A 169 -3.53 1.74 -6.14
C THR A 169 -2.95 2.79 -5.19
N GLU A 170 -1.78 3.35 -5.49
CA GLU A 170 -1.15 4.41 -4.69
C GLU A 170 -2.07 5.63 -4.54
N LEU A 171 -2.72 6.06 -5.63
CA LEU A 171 -3.70 7.15 -5.58
C LEU A 171 -4.94 6.79 -4.72
N ALA A 172 -5.38 5.54 -4.80
CA ALA A 172 -6.56 5.06 -4.09
C ALA A 172 -6.32 4.87 -2.58
N LEU A 173 -5.09 4.66 -2.14
CA LEU A 173 -4.75 4.52 -0.72
C LEU A 173 -5.06 5.79 0.10
N GLY A 174 -4.93 6.97 -0.50
CA GLY A 174 -5.24 8.24 0.15
C GLY A 174 -4.39 8.49 1.41
N ASN A 175 -4.97 9.22 2.35
CA ASN A 175 -4.30 9.64 3.60
C ASN A 175 -4.83 8.93 4.87
N GLY A 176 -5.79 8.02 4.74
CA GLY A 176 -6.40 7.28 5.84
C GLY A 176 -7.47 8.04 6.64
N TRP A 177 -7.74 9.29 6.36
CA TRP A 177 -8.77 10.06 7.07
C TRP A 177 -10.15 9.74 6.52
N LYS A 178 -11.07 9.28 7.38
CA LYS A 178 -12.46 9.01 6.97
C LYS A 178 -13.29 10.31 7.00
N ILE A 179 -13.11 11.13 5.99
CA ILE A 179 -13.91 12.34 5.74
C ILE A 179 -14.57 12.24 4.37
N PRO A 180 -15.73 12.89 4.17
CA PRO A 180 -16.32 12.96 2.85
C PRO A 180 -15.41 13.71 1.87
N THR A 181 -15.33 13.21 0.66
CA THR A 181 -14.67 13.92 -0.46
C THR A 181 -15.55 15.10 -0.93
N ASP A 182 -14.96 16.04 -1.68
CA ASP A 182 -15.69 17.16 -2.25
C ASP A 182 -16.85 16.71 -3.14
N VAL A 183 -16.67 15.62 -3.88
CA VAL A 183 -17.72 15.02 -4.71
C VAL A 183 -18.86 14.45 -3.85
N GLU A 184 -18.55 13.77 -2.74
CA GLU A 184 -19.56 13.27 -1.80
C GLU A 184 -20.31 14.42 -1.11
N MET A 185 -19.63 15.53 -0.83
CA MET A 185 -20.27 16.72 -0.23
C MET A 185 -21.35 17.32 -1.13
N GLN A 186 -21.17 17.34 -2.45
CA GLN A 186 -22.17 17.78 -3.40
C GLN A 186 -23.44 16.91 -3.35
N ASN A 187 -23.28 15.60 -3.17
CA ASN A 187 -24.40 14.67 -3.11
C ASN A 187 -25.05 14.55 -1.74
N ARG A 188 -24.38 15.03 -0.68
CA ARG A 188 -24.78 14.80 0.71
C ARG A 188 -26.20 15.30 0.99
N ASN A 189 -26.53 16.52 0.55
CA ASN A 189 -27.85 17.11 0.80
C ASN A 189 -28.98 16.41 0.05
N ILE A 190 -28.68 15.82 -1.10
CA ILE A 190 -29.68 15.11 -1.93
C ILE A 190 -29.93 13.70 -1.36
N VAL A 191 -28.86 13.00 -0.97
CA VAL A 191 -28.92 11.58 -0.62
C VAL A 191 -29.28 11.35 0.86
N ARG A 192 -28.81 12.22 1.76
CA ARG A 192 -29.15 12.14 3.18
C ARG A 192 -30.63 12.40 3.40
N LYS A 193 -31.11 12.05 4.56
CA LYS A 193 -32.52 12.19 4.96
C LYS A 193 -32.68 13.24 6.04
N SER A 194 -33.89 13.76 6.14
CA SER A 194 -34.35 14.65 7.20
C SER A 194 -35.54 14.05 7.92
N ILE A 195 -35.81 14.52 9.11
CA ILE A 195 -37.05 14.27 9.83
C ILE A 195 -38.14 15.13 9.21
N VAL A 196 -39.28 14.51 8.85
CA VAL A 196 -40.45 15.18 8.25
C VAL A 196 -41.71 14.76 9.00
N ALA A 197 -42.76 15.57 8.91
CA ALA A 197 -44.06 15.22 9.46
C ALA A 197 -44.72 14.10 8.66
N SER A 198 -45.14 13.03 9.33
CA SER A 198 -45.92 11.91 8.76
C SER A 198 -47.42 12.21 8.69
N LYS A 199 -47.90 13.19 9.46
CA LYS A 199 -49.27 13.69 9.53
C LYS A 199 -49.24 15.17 9.86
N PRO A 200 -50.38 15.92 9.68
CA PRO A 200 -50.42 17.33 10.08
C PRO A 200 -50.14 17.51 11.57
N ILE A 201 -49.31 18.47 11.91
CA ILE A 201 -48.93 18.83 13.29
C ILE A 201 -49.26 20.33 13.48
N VAL A 202 -50.08 20.65 14.47
CA VAL A 202 -50.44 22.03 14.78
C VAL A 202 -49.37 22.65 15.69
N ALA A 203 -49.12 23.94 15.53
CA ALA A 203 -48.22 24.72 16.39
C ALA A 203 -48.59 24.57 17.88
N GLY A 204 -47.59 24.40 18.74
CA GLY A 204 -47.79 24.17 20.17
C GLY A 204 -48.01 22.69 20.58
N THR A 205 -48.19 21.78 19.62
CA THR A 205 -48.30 20.32 19.89
C THR A 205 -46.98 19.75 20.34
N ILE A 206 -46.99 18.87 21.34
CA ILE A 206 -45.82 18.04 21.69
C ILE A 206 -45.64 16.97 20.59
N ILE A 207 -44.51 16.98 19.92
CA ILE A 207 -44.21 16.07 18.82
C ILE A 207 -43.95 14.67 19.37
N THR A 208 -44.70 13.69 18.90
CA THR A 208 -44.53 12.27 19.24
C THR A 208 -43.90 11.49 18.07
N SER A 209 -43.30 10.33 18.33
CA SER A 209 -42.60 9.55 17.30
C SER A 209 -43.47 9.10 16.13
N ASP A 210 -44.79 8.86 16.38
CA ASP A 210 -45.76 8.49 15.37
C ASP A 210 -46.18 9.65 14.44
N MET A 211 -45.80 10.90 14.79
CA MET A 211 -46.01 12.09 13.97
C MET A 211 -44.89 12.34 12.97
N LEU A 212 -43.84 11.56 13.04
CA LEU A 212 -42.59 11.74 12.28
C LEU A 212 -42.29 10.58 11.34
N GLU A 213 -41.67 10.89 10.24
CA GLU A 213 -41.05 9.92 9.34
C GLU A 213 -39.72 10.48 8.82
N ILE A 214 -38.92 9.64 8.13
CA ILE A 214 -37.60 10.00 7.64
C ILE A 214 -37.61 9.92 6.11
N LYS A 215 -37.42 11.07 5.44
CA LYS A 215 -37.41 11.19 3.98
C LYS A 215 -36.22 12.00 3.48
N ARG A 216 -35.87 11.83 2.20
CA ARG A 216 -34.98 12.76 1.47
C ARG A 216 -35.73 14.05 1.14
N PRO A 217 -35.03 15.20 1.02
CA PRO A 217 -33.56 15.41 1.06
C PRO A 217 -33.04 15.61 2.49
N GLY A 218 -31.71 15.74 2.60
CA GLY A 218 -31.00 15.98 3.87
C GLY A 218 -30.83 17.44 4.22
N SER A 219 -31.73 18.33 3.75
CA SER A 219 -31.67 19.77 3.97
C SER A 219 -32.34 20.25 5.27
N GLY A 220 -33.06 19.36 5.97
CA GLY A 220 -33.73 19.64 7.24
C GLY A 220 -32.94 19.03 8.43
N ILE A 221 -33.66 18.78 9.54
CA ILE A 221 -33.08 18.19 10.74
C ILE A 221 -32.65 16.75 10.46
N SER A 222 -31.39 16.46 10.75
CA SER A 222 -30.84 15.10 10.58
C SER A 222 -31.58 14.09 11.46
N PRO A 223 -31.86 12.87 10.95
CA PRO A 223 -32.36 11.78 11.80
C PRO A 223 -31.49 11.42 13.01
N SER A 224 -30.23 11.78 13.02
CA SER A 224 -29.33 11.62 14.17
C SER A 224 -29.78 12.45 15.40
N ARG A 225 -30.65 13.42 15.16
CA ARG A 225 -31.23 14.28 16.22
C ARG A 225 -32.67 13.91 16.54
N TRP A 226 -33.07 12.65 16.27
CA TRP A 226 -34.43 12.15 16.46
C TRP A 226 -34.94 12.40 17.88
N ASP A 227 -34.14 12.04 18.87
CA ASP A 227 -34.53 12.14 20.28
C ASP A 227 -34.62 13.60 20.80
N GLU A 228 -34.01 14.54 20.08
CA GLU A 228 -34.18 15.99 20.38
C GLU A 228 -35.50 16.51 19.83
N VAL A 229 -36.02 15.90 18.76
CA VAL A 229 -37.28 16.33 18.13
C VAL A 229 -38.47 15.69 18.82
N VAL A 230 -38.41 14.42 19.15
CA VAL A 230 -39.46 13.72 19.92
C VAL A 230 -39.56 14.34 21.33
N GLY A 231 -40.74 14.73 21.71
CA GLY A 231 -41.03 15.44 22.99
C GLY A 231 -40.84 16.95 22.92
N SER A 232 -40.34 17.51 21.83
CA SER A 232 -40.26 18.94 21.63
C SER A 232 -41.63 19.54 21.24
N VAL A 233 -41.79 20.85 21.31
CA VAL A 233 -43.01 21.54 20.96
C VAL A 233 -42.91 22.03 19.51
N ALA A 234 -43.92 21.75 18.67
CA ALA A 234 -44.02 22.23 17.30
C ALA A 234 -44.06 23.77 17.25
N LYS A 235 -43.08 24.38 16.55
CA LYS A 235 -42.90 25.81 16.47
C LYS A 235 -43.87 26.48 15.48
N LYS A 236 -44.44 25.73 14.54
CA LYS A 236 -45.39 26.14 13.52
C LYS A 236 -46.28 24.96 13.15
N ASP A 237 -47.28 25.20 12.32
CA ASP A 237 -48.01 24.11 11.70
C ASP A 237 -47.13 23.42 10.65
N TYR A 238 -47.15 22.08 10.63
CA TYR A 238 -46.48 21.26 9.63
C TYR A 238 -47.49 20.43 8.85
N GLN A 239 -47.34 20.41 7.54
CA GLN A 239 -48.08 19.55 6.64
C GLN A 239 -47.36 18.19 6.47
N ILE A 240 -48.10 17.20 5.97
CA ILE A 240 -47.51 15.85 5.65
C ILE A 240 -46.34 16.02 4.69
N GLY A 241 -45.19 15.43 5.03
CA GLY A 241 -43.97 15.49 4.23
C GLY A 241 -43.14 16.75 4.41
N GLU A 242 -43.62 17.73 5.21
CA GLU A 242 -42.87 18.96 5.48
C GLU A 242 -41.71 18.71 6.45
N LEU A 243 -40.59 19.37 6.22
CA LEU A 243 -39.41 19.31 7.10
C LEU A 243 -39.71 19.90 8.47
N ILE A 244 -39.38 19.18 9.53
CA ILE A 244 -39.53 19.64 10.92
C ILE A 244 -38.51 20.76 11.23
#